data_0c8074ea7b50ceb590fed68f0f479ebe
#
_entry.id   0c8074ea7b50ceb590fed68f0f479ebe
#
_cell.length_a   1.000
_cell.length_b   1.000
_cell.length_c   1.000
_cell.angle_alpha   90.00
_cell.angle_beta   90.00
_cell.angle_gamma   90.00
#
_symmetry.space_group_name_H-M   'P 1'
#
loop_
_entity.id
_entity.type
_entity.pdbx_description
1 polymer ?
#
loop_
_entity_poly.entity_id
_entity_poly.type
_entity_poly.pdbx_seq_one_letter_code
_entity_poly.pdbx_strand_id
1 'polypeptide(L)' 'MRRTIRKTFLLEGETVTMKYVKKLCGEERYSRMLEDAKKKFFADPTVDLCYPTPAGYLTIWFQLA' A
#
# COMPACT_ATOMS: atom_id res chain seq x y z
N MET A 1 12.62 17.58 -12.65
CA MET A 1 12.08 17.53 -11.28
C MET A 1 11.52 16.15 -10.97
N ARG A 2 11.97 15.53 -9.89
CA ARG A 2 11.50 14.20 -9.53
C ARG A 2 10.16 14.31 -8.80
N ARG A 3 9.18 13.52 -9.25
CA ARG A 3 7.93 13.39 -8.53
C ARG A 3 8.09 12.31 -7.46
N THR A 4 7.76 12.68 -6.24
CA THR A 4 7.80 11.74 -5.13
C THR A 4 6.41 11.16 -4.90
N ILE A 5 6.32 9.85 -4.85
CA ILE A 5 5.07 9.17 -4.51
C ILE A 5 5.11 8.86 -3.03
N ARG A 6 4.18 9.42 -2.29
CA ARG A 6 4.01 9.10 -0.87
C ARG A 6 3.03 7.96 -0.74
N LYS A 7 3.35 6.99 0.09
CA LYS A 7 2.47 5.88 0.37
C LYS A 7 2.09 5.87 1.84
N THR A 8 0.82 5.64 2.09
CA THR A 8 0.26 5.53 3.43
C THR A 8 -0.45 4.20 3.54
N PHE A 9 -0.24 3.48 4.63
CA PHE A 9 -0.88 2.21 4.88
C PHE A 9 -1.92 2.36 5.98
N LEU A 10 -3.12 1.88 5.71
CA LEU A 10 -4.23 1.88 6.66
C LEU A 10 -4.67 0.44 6.90
N LEU A 11 -4.55 -0.02 8.12
CA LEU A 11 -5.00 -1.35 8.51
C LEU A 11 -6.27 -1.19 9.33
N GLU A 12 -7.38 -1.70 8.81
CA GLU A 12 -8.72 -1.55 9.40
C GLU A 12 -9.02 -0.10 9.77
N GLY A 13 -8.63 0.82 8.89
CA GLY A 13 -8.87 2.24 9.08
C GLY A 13 -7.85 2.99 9.91
N GLU A 14 -6.87 2.30 10.48
CA GLU A 14 -5.81 2.91 11.28
C GLU A 14 -4.50 2.99 10.52
N THR A 15 -3.85 4.13 10.58
CA THR A 15 -2.55 4.33 9.94
C THR A 15 -1.49 3.46 10.60
N VAL A 16 -0.78 2.68 9.78
CA VAL A 16 0.31 1.82 10.25
C VAL A 16 1.58 2.13 9.47
N THR A 17 2.73 1.73 10.01
CA THR A 17 4.01 1.98 9.38
C THR A 17 4.33 0.94 8.31
N MET A 18 5.19 1.32 7.36
CA MET A 18 5.72 0.41 6.35
C MET A 18 6.43 -0.79 7.01
N LYS A 19 7.18 -0.50 8.07
CA LYS A 19 7.91 -1.52 8.82
C LYS A 19 6.96 -2.56 9.43
N TYR A 20 5.84 -2.11 9.96
CA TYR A 20 4.81 -2.99 10.52
C TYR A 20 4.20 -3.87 9.42
N VAL A 21 3.89 -3.27 8.28
CA VAL A 21 3.31 -4.01 7.14
C VAL A 21 4.26 -5.08 6.62
N LYS A 22 5.54 -4.75 6.50
CA LYS A 22 6.57 -5.72 6.10
C LYS A 22 6.66 -6.90 7.06
N LYS A 23 6.56 -6.60 8.36
CA LYS A 23 6.62 -7.62 9.39
C LYS A 23 5.38 -8.52 9.36
N LEU A 24 4.22 -7.93 9.12
CA LEU A 24 2.94 -8.63 9.09
C LEU A 24 2.82 -9.56 7.87
N CYS A 25 3.21 -9.07 6.70
CA CYS A 25 3.03 -9.78 5.43
C CYS A 25 4.26 -10.56 4.98
N GLY A 26 5.44 -10.17 5.45
CA GLY A 26 6.71 -10.66 4.92
C GLY A 26 7.18 -9.78 3.78
N GLU A 27 8.49 -9.67 3.59
CA GLU A 27 9.07 -8.76 2.60
C GLU A 27 8.68 -9.11 1.17
N GLU A 28 8.65 -10.39 0.83
CA GLU A 28 8.32 -10.83 -0.52
C GLU A 28 6.87 -10.46 -0.89
N ARG A 29 5.94 -10.78 -0.02
CA ARG A 29 4.53 -10.46 -0.23
C ARG A 29 4.30 -8.95 -0.23
N TYR A 30 5.01 -8.24 0.64
CA TYR A 30 4.95 -6.78 0.69
C TYR A 30 5.38 -6.18 -0.65
N SER A 31 6.50 -6.66 -1.22
CA SER A 31 6.99 -6.15 -2.50
C SER A 31 6.02 -6.41 -3.64
N ARG A 32 5.45 -7.61 -3.71
CA ARG A 32 4.45 -7.96 -4.72
C ARG A 32 3.20 -7.10 -4.61
N MET A 33 2.72 -6.94 -3.40
CA MET A 33 1.53 -6.14 -3.11
C MET A 33 1.75 -4.69 -3.51
N LEU A 34 2.91 -4.14 -3.20
CA LEU A 34 3.26 -2.77 -3.52
C LEU A 34 3.38 -2.55 -5.04
N GLU A 35 3.99 -3.48 -5.76
CA GLU A 35 4.08 -3.41 -7.22
C GLU A 35 2.71 -3.46 -7.86
N ASP A 36 1.87 -4.37 -7.41
CA ASP A 36 0.50 -4.49 -7.91
C ASP A 36 -0.29 -3.21 -7.66
N ALA A 37 -0.17 -2.65 -6.46
CA ALA A 37 -0.85 -1.42 -6.08
C ALA A 37 -0.39 -0.24 -6.95
N LYS A 38 0.91 -0.13 -7.21
CA LYS A 38 1.44 0.92 -8.07
C LYS A 38 0.91 0.83 -9.50
N LYS A 39 0.86 -0.37 -10.07
CA LYS A 39 0.33 -0.59 -11.40
C LYS A 39 -1.13 -0.16 -11.49
N LYS A 40 -1.92 -0.55 -10.51
CA LYS A 40 -3.34 -0.18 -10.47
C LYS A 40 -3.53 1.32 -10.29
N PHE A 41 -2.72 1.92 -9.45
CA PHE A 41 -2.78 3.37 -9.21
C PHE A 41 -2.47 4.17 -10.46
N PHE A 42 -1.43 3.78 -11.21
CA PHE A 42 -1.07 4.47 -12.44
C PHE A 42 -2.09 4.25 -13.55
N ALA A 43 -2.76 3.12 -13.57
CA ALA A 43 -3.83 2.86 -14.52
C ALA A 43 -5.10 3.64 -14.17
N ASP A 44 -5.41 3.76 -12.88
CA ASP A 44 -6.60 4.46 -12.41
C ASP A 44 -6.34 5.02 -11.00
N PRO A 45 -6.01 6.32 -10.88
CA PRO A 45 -5.73 6.93 -9.57
C PRO A 45 -6.89 6.91 -8.57
N THR A 46 -8.09 6.58 -9.03
CA THR A 46 -9.28 6.51 -8.16
C THR A 46 -9.57 5.09 -7.66
N VAL A 47 -8.74 4.11 -8.04
CA VAL A 47 -8.97 2.73 -7.67
C VAL A 47 -8.76 2.52 -6.16
N ASP A 48 -9.59 1.64 -5.58
CA ASP A 48 -9.42 1.23 -4.19
C ASP A 48 -8.36 0.14 -4.10
N LEU A 49 -7.32 0.40 -3.35
CA LEU A 49 -6.22 -0.54 -3.16
C LEU A 49 -6.33 -1.20 -1.79
N CYS A 50 -7.16 -2.22 -1.71
CA CYS A 50 -7.43 -2.93 -0.47
C CYS A 50 -6.99 -4.39 -0.59
N TYR A 51 -6.19 -4.85 0.36
CA TYR A 51 -5.61 -6.19 0.35
C TYR A 51 -5.86 -6.91 1.66
N PRO A 52 -6.23 -8.19 1.63
CA PRO A 52 -6.41 -8.96 2.85
C PRO A 52 -5.06 -9.30 3.48
N THR A 53 -4.99 -9.20 4.80
CA THR A 53 -3.83 -9.62 5.59
C THR A 53 -4.30 -10.45 6.78
N PRO A 54 -3.38 -11.15 7.48
CA PRO A 54 -3.75 -11.89 8.67
C PRO A 54 -4.36 -11.04 9.79
N ALA A 55 -4.09 -9.72 9.77
CA ALA A 55 -4.61 -8.80 10.79
C ALA A 55 -5.80 -7.97 10.31
N GLY A 56 -6.34 -8.25 9.13
CA GLY A 56 -7.46 -7.52 8.56
C GLY A 56 -7.14 -6.94 7.19
N TYR A 57 -8.01 -6.06 6.69
CA TYR A 57 -7.83 -5.45 5.38
C TYR A 57 -6.88 -4.27 5.44
N LEU A 58 -5.88 -4.30 4.57
CA LEU A 58 -4.89 -3.24 4.43
C LEU A 58 -5.22 -2.40 3.21
N THR A 59 -5.34 -1.10 3.40
CA THR A 59 -5.53 -0.14 2.30
C THR A 59 -4.22 0.57 2.05
N ILE A 60 -3.83 0.65 0.79
CA ILE A 60 -2.63 1.37 0.38
C ILE A 60 -3.07 2.64 -0.32
N TRP A 61 -2.63 3.77 0.19
CA TRP A 61 -2.95 5.07 -0.38
C TRP A 61 -1.69 5.69 -0.96
N PHE A 62 -1.72 6.02 -2.25
CA PHE A 62 -0.64 6.74 -2.91
C PHE A 62 -1.04 8.19 -3.10
N GLN A 63 -0.07 9.07 -2.89
CA GLN A 63 -0.26 10.50 -3.10
C GLN A 63 0.95 11.03 -3.86
N LEU A 64 0.68 11.76 -4.93
CA LEU A 64 1.73 12.44 -5.68
C LEU A 64 2.04 13.77 -4.99
N ALA A 65 3.31 13.94 -4.68
CA ALA A 65 3.79 15.16 -4.03
C ALA A 65 4.20 16.20 -5.07
#